data_6d061ca99368e95bbd515612bffc5905
#
_entry.id   6d061ca99368e95bbd515612bffc5905
#
_cell.length_a   1.000
_cell.length_b   1.000
_cell.length_c   1.000
_cell.angle_alpha   90.00
_cell.angle_beta   90.00
_cell.angle_gamma   90.00
#
_symmetry.space_group_name_H-M   'P 1'
#
loop_
_entity.id
_entity.type
_entity.pdbx_description
1 polymer ?
#
loop_
_entity_poly.entity_id
_entity_poly.type
_entity_poly.pdbx_seq_one_letter_code
_entity_poly.pdbx_strand_id
1 'polypeptide(L)'
;CQVEEGKTLSSYIETPANSAVTRNADVCKDAGDANLFDITEGVFFVDANSFNPPYLDYNIISLSDGTTNNYITFTYELNQLRVTVYNGSIQLGVVFTSEFNINQRNKVALSFKENDFKIYINGSLRTTTTNAVVPTGFNRFNFASQTGADRYFEGKVYDARIYDTALTDSELKTLTTL
;
A
#
# COMPACT_ATOMS: atom_id res chain seq x y z
N CYS A 1 19.56 18.18 21.59
CA CYS A 1 20.18 17.20 20.71
C CYS A 1 19.42 15.89 20.85
N GLN A 2 19.03 15.27 19.76
CA GLN A 2 18.36 13.98 19.75
C GLN A 2 19.29 12.97 19.09
N VAL A 3 19.45 11.80 19.69
CA VAL A 3 20.20 10.67 19.15
C VAL A 3 19.22 9.53 19.00
N GLU A 4 19.10 8.98 17.80
CA GLU A 4 18.21 7.89 17.46
C GLU A 4 18.98 6.77 16.80
N GLU A 5 18.58 5.53 17.09
CA GLU A 5 18.99 4.38 16.33
C GLU A 5 17.91 4.11 15.27
N GLY A 6 18.25 4.27 13.98
CA GLY A 6 17.30 4.08 12.88
C GLY A 6 17.88 4.47 11.53
N LYS A 7 17.19 4.07 10.46
CA LYS A 7 17.59 4.37 9.07
C LYS A 7 17.16 5.77 8.61
N THR A 8 16.23 6.41 9.34
CA THR A 8 15.69 7.74 9.02
C THR A 8 15.53 8.55 10.29
N LEU A 9 15.62 9.87 10.16
CA LEU A 9 15.31 10.76 11.26
C LEU A 9 13.80 10.76 11.54
N SER A 10 13.44 10.60 12.81
CA SER A 10 12.07 10.79 13.28
C SER A 10 11.80 12.26 13.62
N SER A 11 10.55 12.60 13.97
CA SER A 11 10.24 13.93 14.49
C SER A 11 10.87 14.13 15.86
N TYR A 12 11.25 15.36 16.16
CA TYR A 12 11.85 15.73 17.48
C TYR A 12 10.93 15.33 18.63
N ILE A 13 11.52 14.66 19.63
CA ILE A 13 10.88 14.32 20.88
C ILE A 13 11.57 15.10 21.98
N GLU A 14 10.82 15.93 22.70
CA GLU A 14 11.36 16.62 23.87
C GLU A 14 11.59 15.61 25.00
N THR A 15 12.85 15.47 25.40
CA THR A 15 13.24 14.60 26.52
C THR A 15 13.50 15.43 27.75
N PRO A 16 12.79 15.18 28.87
CA PRO A 16 13.13 15.81 30.15
C PRO A 16 14.58 15.46 30.58
N ALA A 17 15.21 16.34 31.31
CA ALA A 17 16.55 16.10 31.81
C ALA A 17 16.59 14.80 32.66
N ASN A 18 17.59 13.96 32.41
CA ASN A 18 17.82 12.69 33.09
C ASN A 18 16.73 11.61 32.87
N SER A 19 15.95 11.68 31.79
CA SER A 19 15.02 10.61 31.45
C SER A 19 15.13 10.18 30.00
N ALA A 20 14.89 8.90 29.72
CA ALA A 20 14.74 8.40 28.37
C ALA A 20 13.24 8.45 28.00
N VAL A 21 12.95 8.88 26.77
CA VAL A 21 11.60 8.85 26.20
C VAL A 21 11.60 7.91 25.03
N THR A 22 10.69 6.96 25.05
CA THR A 22 10.49 6.03 23.93
C THR A 22 9.34 6.55 23.06
N ARG A 23 9.58 6.70 21.76
CA ARG A 23 8.51 6.94 20.79
C ARG A 23 7.89 5.61 20.39
N ASN A 24 6.59 5.52 20.48
CA ASN A 24 5.87 4.42 19.86
C ASN A 24 5.96 4.52 18.34
N ALA A 25 5.96 3.37 17.66
CA ALA A 25 5.87 3.33 16.21
C ALA A 25 4.57 4.02 15.72
N ASP A 26 4.66 4.74 14.61
CA ASP A 26 3.47 5.28 13.96
C ASP A 26 2.66 4.11 13.39
N VAL A 27 1.38 4.03 13.72
CA VAL A 27 0.48 2.96 13.29
C VAL A 27 -0.69 3.58 12.54
N CYS A 28 -0.88 3.19 11.27
CA CYS A 28 -2.11 3.42 10.54
C CYS A 28 -2.81 2.08 10.36
N LYS A 29 -3.88 1.89 11.12
CA LYS A 29 -4.64 0.64 11.18
C LYS A 29 -6.13 0.95 11.24
N ASP A 30 -6.92 0.16 10.50
CA ASP A 30 -8.38 0.24 10.48
C ASP A 30 -8.89 1.67 10.14
N ALA A 31 -8.18 2.39 9.27
CA ALA A 31 -8.58 3.72 8.85
C ALA A 31 -9.75 3.65 7.86
N GLY A 32 -10.73 4.55 8.04
CA GLY A 32 -11.95 4.62 7.24
C GLY A 32 -13.05 3.68 7.76
N ASP A 33 -14.10 3.58 6.99
CA ASP A 33 -15.27 2.74 7.29
C ASP A 33 -15.97 2.26 5.99
N ALA A 34 -17.02 1.47 6.11
CA ALA A 34 -17.78 0.93 4.98
C ALA A 34 -18.43 2.05 4.13
N ASN A 35 -18.82 3.18 4.72
CA ASN A 35 -19.44 4.26 3.94
C ASN A 35 -18.43 4.97 3.02
N LEU A 36 -17.15 4.99 3.45
CA LEU A 36 -16.07 5.56 2.65
C LEU A 36 -15.60 4.62 1.55
N PHE A 37 -15.66 3.30 1.79
CA PHE A 37 -15.08 2.28 0.92
C PHE A 37 -16.09 1.34 0.26
N ASP A 38 -17.40 1.66 0.27
CA ASP A 38 -18.41 0.91 -0.50
C ASP A 38 -18.31 1.32 -1.98
N ILE A 39 -17.22 0.89 -2.60
CA ILE A 39 -16.84 1.24 -3.97
C ILE A 39 -16.82 -0.01 -4.86
N THR A 40 -17.41 0.10 -6.03
CA THR A 40 -17.45 -0.95 -7.07
C THR A 40 -16.43 -0.72 -8.19
N GLU A 41 -15.81 0.43 -8.20
CA GLU A 41 -14.67 0.80 -9.06
C GLU A 41 -13.83 1.86 -8.34
N GLY A 42 -12.58 2.01 -8.73
CA GLY A 42 -11.75 3.04 -8.12
C GLY A 42 -10.28 2.94 -8.46
N VAL A 43 -9.49 3.72 -7.71
CA VAL A 43 -8.03 3.62 -7.76
C VAL A 43 -7.47 3.56 -6.34
N PHE A 44 -6.65 2.54 -6.11
CA PHE A 44 -5.81 2.46 -4.93
C PHE A 44 -4.40 2.91 -5.31
N PHE A 45 -3.96 4.05 -4.76
CA PHE A 45 -2.69 4.70 -5.06
C PHE A 45 -1.82 4.82 -3.82
N VAL A 46 -0.53 4.51 -3.97
CA VAL A 46 0.49 4.67 -2.94
C VAL A 46 1.77 5.24 -3.55
N ASP A 47 2.32 6.24 -2.89
CA ASP A 47 3.64 6.83 -3.15
C ASP A 47 4.52 6.56 -1.92
N ALA A 48 5.42 5.60 -2.04
CA ALA A 48 6.21 5.13 -0.91
C ALA A 48 7.57 4.55 -1.34
N ASN A 49 8.46 4.44 -0.35
CA ASN A 49 9.57 3.50 -0.39
C ASN A 49 9.55 2.61 0.85
N SER A 50 9.78 1.33 0.67
CA SER A 50 9.92 0.39 1.78
C SER A 50 11.37 0.34 2.24
N PHE A 51 11.59 0.15 3.53
CA PHE A 51 12.91 -0.22 4.04
C PHE A 51 12.99 -1.75 3.96
N ASN A 52 13.89 -2.26 3.12
CA ASN A 52 14.05 -3.71 2.97
C ASN A 52 14.45 -4.33 4.32
N PRO A 53 13.57 -4.99 5.05
CA PRO A 53 13.96 -5.67 6.27
C PRO A 53 14.88 -6.83 5.91
N PRO A 54 15.96 -7.08 6.68
CA PRO A 54 16.89 -8.16 6.40
C PRO A 54 16.29 -9.57 6.61
N TYR A 55 15.06 -9.64 7.12
CA TYR A 55 14.35 -10.87 7.44
C TYR A 55 12.96 -10.85 6.83
N LEU A 56 12.70 -11.70 5.91
CA LEU A 56 11.49 -12.33 5.33
C LEU A 56 10.07 -11.80 5.68
N ASP A 57 9.91 -10.71 6.39
CA ASP A 57 8.61 -10.18 6.72
C ASP A 57 8.12 -9.28 5.60
N TYR A 58 6.97 -9.63 5.07
CA TYR A 58 6.29 -8.89 4.03
C TYR A 58 5.80 -7.55 4.60
N ASN A 59 6.20 -6.44 3.99
CA ASN A 59 5.65 -5.12 4.26
C ASN A 59 4.38 -4.95 3.42
N ILE A 60 3.23 -4.78 4.05
CA ILE A 60 1.95 -4.74 3.34
C ILE A 60 1.24 -3.40 3.56
N ILE A 61 0.65 -2.90 2.48
CA ILE A 61 -0.37 -1.85 2.52
C ILE A 61 -1.63 -2.45 1.92
N SER A 62 -2.75 -2.34 2.62
CA SER A 62 -3.98 -3.04 2.25
C SER A 62 -5.25 -2.19 2.31
N LEU A 63 -6.19 -2.51 1.43
CA LEU A 63 -7.59 -2.13 1.47
C LEU A 63 -8.41 -3.41 1.57
N SER A 64 -9.28 -3.55 2.58
CA SER A 64 -9.93 -4.83 2.87
C SER A 64 -11.27 -4.70 3.59
N ASP A 65 -11.99 -5.82 3.69
CA ASP A 65 -13.15 -6.00 4.58
C ASP A 65 -12.74 -6.40 6.03
N GLY A 66 -11.43 -6.45 6.30
CA GLY A 66 -10.87 -6.90 7.58
C GLY A 66 -10.74 -8.40 7.73
N THR A 67 -11.07 -9.15 6.69
CA THR A 67 -10.91 -10.60 6.63
C THR A 67 -9.86 -10.99 5.59
N THR A 68 -9.68 -12.27 5.37
CA THR A 68 -8.85 -12.82 4.30
C THR A 68 -9.62 -13.13 3.03
N ASN A 69 -10.87 -12.65 2.91
CA ASN A 69 -11.77 -13.01 1.81
C ASN A 69 -11.92 -11.92 0.75
N ASN A 70 -11.83 -10.64 1.14
CA ASN A 70 -11.94 -9.52 0.21
C ASN A 70 -10.87 -8.47 0.52
N TYR A 71 -9.89 -8.35 -0.37
CA TYR A 71 -8.80 -7.40 -0.17
C TYR A 71 -8.06 -7.04 -1.46
N ILE A 72 -7.43 -5.88 -1.40
CA ILE A 72 -6.36 -5.44 -2.31
C ILE A 72 -5.11 -5.23 -1.45
N THR A 73 -3.96 -5.79 -1.86
CA THR A 73 -2.70 -5.59 -1.16
C THR A 73 -1.58 -5.19 -2.10
N PHE A 74 -0.76 -4.25 -1.63
CA PHE A 74 0.58 -3.97 -2.14
C PHE A 74 1.57 -4.55 -1.13
N THR A 75 2.26 -5.62 -1.54
CA THR A 75 3.22 -6.35 -0.71
C THR A 75 4.63 -6.08 -1.22
N TYR A 76 5.45 -5.50 -0.37
CA TYR A 76 6.86 -5.19 -0.62
C TYR A 76 7.71 -6.28 0.02
N GLU A 77 8.42 -7.06 -0.78
CA GLU A 77 9.23 -8.19 -0.32
C GLU A 77 10.45 -8.40 -1.21
N LEU A 78 11.61 -8.77 -0.65
CA LEU A 78 12.79 -9.22 -1.40
C LEU A 78 13.13 -8.37 -2.65
N ASN A 79 13.03 -7.05 -2.53
CA ASN A 79 13.22 -6.09 -3.63
C ASN A 79 12.21 -6.25 -4.78
N GLN A 80 11.01 -6.69 -4.49
CA GLN A 80 9.92 -6.83 -5.45
C GLN A 80 8.61 -6.26 -4.88
N LEU A 81 7.70 -5.91 -5.76
CA LEU A 81 6.33 -5.54 -5.43
C LEU A 81 5.40 -6.65 -5.91
N ARG A 82 4.58 -7.16 -5.02
CA ARG A 82 3.43 -7.99 -5.37
C ARG A 82 2.15 -7.19 -5.20
N VAL A 83 1.31 -7.20 -6.23
CA VAL A 83 -0.05 -6.68 -6.16
C VAL A 83 -1.02 -7.84 -6.19
N THR A 84 -1.88 -7.93 -5.17
CA THR A 84 -2.89 -8.99 -5.09
C THR A 84 -4.27 -8.37 -4.92
N VAL A 85 -5.22 -8.85 -5.71
CA VAL A 85 -6.65 -8.62 -5.54
C VAL A 85 -7.31 -9.97 -5.29
N TYR A 86 -8.04 -10.08 -4.20
CA TYR A 86 -8.67 -11.33 -3.77
C TYR A 86 -10.16 -11.10 -3.42
N ASN A 87 -11.00 -11.96 -3.98
CA ASN A 87 -12.44 -12.01 -3.74
C ASN A 87 -12.87 -13.49 -3.66
N GLY A 88 -12.61 -14.14 -2.50
CA GLY A 88 -12.77 -15.59 -2.35
C GLY A 88 -11.83 -16.44 -3.23
N SER A 89 -11.24 -15.82 -4.25
CA SER A 89 -10.21 -16.38 -5.14
C SER A 89 -9.30 -15.26 -5.65
N ILE A 90 -8.14 -15.60 -6.20
CA ILE A 90 -7.22 -14.60 -6.78
C ILE A 90 -7.83 -14.06 -8.07
N GLN A 91 -8.15 -12.76 -8.08
CA GLN A 91 -8.61 -12.01 -9.24
C GLN A 91 -7.44 -11.41 -10.02
N LEU A 92 -6.42 -10.95 -9.29
CA LEU A 92 -5.16 -10.46 -9.82
C LEU A 92 -4.04 -10.86 -8.85
N GLY A 93 -2.96 -11.45 -9.38
CA GLY A 93 -1.75 -11.74 -8.62
C GLY A 93 -0.53 -11.54 -9.51
N VAL A 94 0.15 -10.40 -9.37
CA VAL A 94 1.31 -10.04 -10.21
C VAL A 94 2.48 -9.64 -9.32
N VAL A 95 3.67 -10.07 -9.72
CA VAL A 95 4.93 -9.73 -9.04
C VAL A 95 5.83 -8.96 -10.01
N PHE A 96 6.31 -7.81 -9.57
CA PHE A 96 7.25 -6.95 -10.31
C PHE A 96 8.63 -7.06 -9.67
N THR A 97 9.62 -7.58 -10.41
CA THR A 97 10.95 -7.88 -9.90
C THR A 97 12.06 -7.03 -10.52
N SER A 98 12.10 -6.91 -11.84
CA SER A 98 13.27 -6.42 -12.56
C SER A 98 13.40 -4.90 -12.64
N GLU A 99 12.30 -4.17 -12.46
CA GLU A 99 12.25 -2.72 -12.66
C GLU A 99 11.69 -2.00 -11.41
N PHE A 100 11.60 -2.71 -10.31
CA PHE A 100 11.09 -2.20 -9.06
C PHE A 100 12.16 -2.31 -7.97
N ASN A 101 12.59 -1.16 -7.44
CA ASN A 101 13.48 -1.10 -6.29
C ASN A 101 12.69 -0.56 -5.10
N ILE A 102 12.36 -1.42 -4.16
CA ILE A 102 11.55 -1.05 -2.99
C ILE A 102 12.21 0.01 -2.10
N ASN A 103 13.55 0.10 -2.11
CA ASN A 103 14.30 1.08 -1.31
C ASN A 103 14.29 2.48 -1.93
N GLN A 104 13.79 2.63 -3.15
CA GLN A 104 13.57 3.91 -3.81
C GLN A 104 12.10 4.31 -3.72
N ARG A 105 11.83 5.60 -3.88
CA ARG A 105 10.47 6.10 -3.99
C ARG A 105 9.83 5.54 -5.25
N ASN A 106 8.65 4.96 -5.07
CA ASN A 106 7.84 4.45 -6.17
C ASN A 106 6.39 4.91 -6.00
N LYS A 107 5.78 5.27 -7.11
CA LYS A 107 4.37 5.56 -7.20
C LYS A 107 3.66 4.40 -7.88
N VAL A 108 2.75 3.78 -7.17
CA VAL A 108 1.98 2.62 -7.62
C VAL A 108 0.50 2.94 -7.59
N ALA A 109 -0.21 2.67 -8.67
CA ALA A 109 -1.66 2.76 -8.73
C ALA A 109 -2.24 1.46 -9.29
N LEU A 110 -3.22 0.90 -8.60
CA LEU A 110 -4.13 -0.10 -9.13
C LEU A 110 -5.47 0.58 -9.41
N SER A 111 -5.81 0.74 -10.68
CA SER A 111 -7.17 1.06 -11.08
C SER A 111 -7.95 -0.24 -11.19
N PHE A 112 -9.13 -0.29 -10.59
CA PHE A 112 -10.00 -1.47 -10.58
C PHE A 112 -11.43 -1.08 -10.94
N LYS A 113 -11.98 -1.82 -11.87
CA LYS A 113 -13.36 -1.82 -12.30
C LYS A 113 -13.67 -3.22 -12.80
N GLU A 114 -14.93 -3.64 -12.74
CA GLU A 114 -15.35 -4.95 -13.22
C GLU A 114 -14.78 -5.22 -14.63
N ASN A 115 -14.00 -6.31 -14.76
CA ASN A 115 -13.31 -6.70 -15.99
C ASN A 115 -12.30 -5.69 -16.57
N ASP A 116 -11.86 -4.69 -15.81
CA ASP A 116 -10.83 -3.71 -16.24
C ASP A 116 -9.93 -3.31 -15.06
N PHE A 117 -8.91 -4.12 -14.79
CA PHE A 117 -7.89 -3.82 -13.80
C PHE A 117 -6.60 -3.40 -14.48
N LYS A 118 -6.00 -2.29 -14.04
CA LYS A 118 -4.75 -1.75 -14.59
C LYS A 118 -3.79 -1.40 -13.47
N ILE A 119 -2.54 -1.80 -13.61
CA ILE A 119 -1.46 -1.40 -12.69
C ILE A 119 -0.52 -0.44 -13.41
N TYR A 120 -0.35 0.73 -12.81
CA TYR A 120 0.64 1.73 -13.20
C TYR A 120 1.73 1.82 -12.14
N ILE A 121 3.00 1.86 -12.58
CA ILE A 121 4.16 2.07 -11.72
C ILE A 121 5.05 3.11 -12.37
N ASN A 122 5.36 4.18 -11.65
CA ASN A 122 6.28 5.25 -12.09
C ASN A 122 5.96 5.77 -13.50
N GLY A 123 4.69 6.10 -13.76
CA GLY A 123 4.21 6.65 -15.02
C GLY A 123 4.00 5.63 -16.15
N SER A 124 4.23 4.35 -15.91
CA SER A 124 4.12 3.30 -16.93
C SER A 124 3.04 2.27 -16.61
N LEU A 125 2.20 1.95 -17.59
CA LEU A 125 1.28 0.81 -17.51
C LEU A 125 2.10 -0.49 -17.47
N ARG A 126 1.88 -1.32 -16.48
CA ARG A 126 2.61 -2.58 -16.27
C ARG A 126 1.78 -3.80 -16.58
N THR A 127 0.49 -3.77 -16.29
CA THR A 127 -0.40 -4.88 -16.59
C THR A 127 -1.85 -4.43 -16.71
N THR A 128 -2.62 -5.21 -17.45
CA THR A 128 -4.06 -5.08 -17.59
C THR A 128 -4.69 -6.47 -17.47
N THR A 129 -5.82 -6.55 -16.75
CA THR A 129 -6.60 -7.78 -16.60
C THR A 129 -8.06 -7.48 -16.94
N THR A 130 -8.63 -8.24 -17.86
CA THR A 130 -9.99 -8.03 -18.40
C THR A 130 -10.99 -9.10 -17.96
N ASN A 131 -10.62 -9.93 -17.01
CA ASN A 131 -11.49 -10.98 -16.45
C ASN A 131 -11.26 -11.07 -14.94
N ALA A 132 -11.68 -10.03 -14.22
CA ALA A 132 -11.50 -9.93 -12.80
C ALA A 132 -12.71 -9.26 -12.15
N VAL A 133 -13.08 -9.75 -10.98
CA VAL A 133 -14.21 -9.27 -10.17
C VAL A 133 -13.67 -8.35 -9.08
N VAL A 134 -14.31 -7.20 -8.89
CA VAL A 134 -13.97 -6.27 -7.82
C VAL A 134 -14.38 -6.86 -6.47
N PRO A 135 -13.49 -6.94 -5.48
CA PRO A 135 -13.88 -7.31 -4.12
C PRO A 135 -14.85 -6.28 -3.55
N THR A 136 -15.76 -6.74 -2.73
CA THR A 136 -16.79 -5.91 -2.11
C THR A 136 -16.64 -5.86 -0.59
N GLY A 137 -17.35 -4.90 0.05
CA GLY A 137 -17.39 -4.80 1.50
C GLY A 137 -16.12 -4.23 2.12
N PHE A 138 -15.30 -3.52 1.39
CA PHE A 138 -14.16 -2.81 1.97
C PHE A 138 -14.63 -1.88 3.08
N ASN A 139 -13.95 -1.91 4.21
CA ASN A 139 -14.28 -1.07 5.36
C ASN A 139 -13.05 -0.54 6.11
N ARG A 140 -11.84 -0.88 5.64
CA ARG A 140 -10.61 -0.43 6.28
C ARG A 140 -9.42 -0.36 5.34
N PHE A 141 -8.58 0.61 5.62
CA PHE A 141 -7.27 0.78 5.03
C PHE A 141 -6.20 0.59 6.11
N ASN A 142 -5.14 -0.18 5.81
CA ASN A 142 -4.07 -0.46 6.74
C ASN A 142 -2.69 -0.31 6.08
N PHE A 143 -1.72 0.21 6.85
CA PHE A 143 -0.30 -0.02 6.60
C PHE A 143 0.15 -1.32 7.30
N ALA A 144 -0.54 -2.41 6.98
CA ALA A 144 -0.37 -3.75 7.52
C ALA A 144 -1.06 -4.76 6.60
N SER A 145 -1.08 -6.03 7.00
CA SER A 145 -1.90 -7.06 6.36
C SER A 145 -3.38 -6.67 6.29
N GLN A 146 -4.14 -7.37 5.47
CA GLN A 146 -5.57 -7.13 5.28
C GLN A 146 -6.41 -7.24 6.57
N THR A 147 -5.91 -7.96 7.57
CA THR A 147 -6.54 -8.05 8.90
C THR A 147 -6.06 -6.94 9.86
N GLY A 148 -5.02 -6.19 9.48
CA GLY A 148 -4.40 -5.19 10.34
C GLY A 148 -3.65 -5.75 11.54
N ALA A 149 -3.40 -7.06 11.60
CA ALA A 149 -2.87 -7.74 12.77
C ALA A 149 -1.35 -7.98 12.73
N ASP A 150 -0.77 -8.03 11.54
CA ASP A 150 0.62 -8.36 11.30
C ASP A 150 1.17 -7.71 10.02
N ARG A 151 2.45 -7.96 9.70
CA ARG A 151 3.11 -7.52 8.45
C ARG A 151 2.99 -6.03 8.22
N TYR A 152 3.29 -5.26 9.27
CA TYR A 152 3.24 -3.81 9.23
C TYR A 152 4.18 -3.25 8.18
N PHE A 153 3.74 -2.21 7.49
CA PHE A 153 4.57 -1.52 6.51
C PHE A 153 5.69 -0.76 7.21
N GLU A 154 6.92 -1.09 6.86
CA GLU A 154 8.12 -0.38 7.29
C GLU A 154 8.70 0.40 6.11
N GLY A 155 8.59 1.71 6.18
CA GLY A 155 9.02 2.55 5.07
C GLY A 155 8.64 4.00 5.26
N LYS A 156 8.83 4.78 4.21
CA LYS A 156 8.35 6.16 4.14
C LYS A 156 7.21 6.23 3.15
N VAL A 157 6.07 6.71 3.62
CA VAL A 157 4.90 7.02 2.79
C VAL A 157 4.90 8.53 2.53
N TYR A 158 4.85 8.90 1.27
CA TYR A 158 4.76 10.29 0.82
C TYR A 158 3.31 10.68 0.55
N ASP A 159 2.51 9.71 0.03
CA ASP A 159 1.10 9.91 -0.27
C ASP A 159 0.39 8.54 -0.36
N ALA A 160 -0.87 8.50 0.04
CA ALA A 160 -1.75 7.35 -0.16
C ALA A 160 -3.18 7.85 -0.39
N ARG A 161 -3.81 7.38 -1.45
CA ARG A 161 -5.14 7.83 -1.87
C ARG A 161 -5.99 6.67 -2.34
N ILE A 162 -7.28 6.78 -2.06
CA ILE A 162 -8.30 5.91 -2.63
C ILE A 162 -9.28 6.82 -3.37
N TYR A 163 -9.50 6.53 -4.63
CA TYR A 163 -10.50 7.21 -5.47
C TYR A 163 -11.69 6.27 -5.61
N ASP A 164 -12.87 6.81 -5.58
CA ASP A 164 -14.15 6.09 -5.71
C ASP A 164 -14.59 5.87 -7.17
N THR A 165 -13.78 6.33 -8.11
CA THR A 165 -13.99 6.16 -9.55
C THR A 165 -12.70 5.73 -10.22
N ALA A 166 -12.82 4.91 -11.28
CA ALA A 166 -11.68 4.55 -12.11
C ALA A 166 -11.19 5.78 -12.88
N LEU A 167 -9.87 6.00 -12.88
CA LEU A 167 -9.24 7.09 -13.61
C LEU A 167 -8.87 6.65 -15.03
N THR A 168 -8.80 7.61 -15.95
CA THR A 168 -8.32 7.38 -17.32
C THR A 168 -6.83 7.03 -17.34
N ASP A 169 -6.36 6.41 -18.42
CA ASP A 169 -4.94 6.06 -18.60
C ASP A 169 -4.01 7.29 -18.51
N SER A 170 -4.46 8.44 -19.00
CA SER A 170 -3.72 9.70 -18.90
C SER A 170 -3.58 10.20 -17.47
N GLU A 171 -4.66 10.12 -16.69
CA GLU A 171 -4.69 10.51 -15.28
C GLU A 171 -3.83 9.55 -14.44
N LEU A 172 -3.94 8.23 -14.67
CA LEU A 172 -3.13 7.21 -13.99
C LEU A 172 -1.64 7.40 -14.28
N LYS A 173 -1.28 7.69 -15.53
CA LYS A 173 0.09 8.02 -15.90
C LYS A 173 0.58 9.27 -15.17
N THR A 174 -0.21 10.33 -15.14
CA THR A 174 0.13 11.59 -14.47
C THR A 174 0.27 11.39 -12.96
N LEU A 175 -0.68 10.69 -12.34
CA LEU A 175 -0.70 10.39 -10.91
C LEU A 175 0.56 9.62 -10.48
N THR A 176 1.02 8.69 -11.30
CA THR A 176 2.14 7.80 -10.98
C THR A 176 3.50 8.30 -11.51
N THR A 177 3.56 9.40 -12.27
CA THR A 177 4.85 9.98 -12.70
C THR A 177 5.62 10.53 -11.48
N LEU A 178 6.91 10.15 -11.34
CA LEU A 178 7.84 10.60 -10.29
C LEU A 178 8.25 12.06 -10.49
#